data_c06b13abb2a197465703283917c25560
#
_entry.id   c06b13abb2a197465703283917c25560
#
_cell.length_a   1.000
_cell.length_b   1.000
_cell.length_c   1.000
_cell.angle_alpha   90.00
_cell.angle_beta   90.00
_cell.angle_gamma   90.00
#
_symmetry.space_group_name_H-M   'P 1'
#
loop_
_entity.id
_entity.type
_entity.pdbx_description
1 polymer ?
#
loop_
_entity_poly.entity_id
_entity_poly.type
_entity_poly.pdbx_seq_one_letter_code
_entity_poly.pdbx_strand_id
1 'polypeptide(L)'
;MTKKLFLLTVALALLMPLQAAKKAKQAEQTDREYWCSLAYKMARPVLENMAKGELQKNMKTEFSPSFDNRDRSVVYMETFGRLMTGIAPWLTLPDDETAEGQQRKELREWALAAYKNAVDPDSPDYLCWGRSGQNLVDAAFLAESFLRAWDALWMPLDEVTKQRYIKEFQSLRKIDPPYSNWLLFSSTIESLLAKAGAQFDEYRVNMACRKVEEWYVGDGWYADGPNFAFDYYSSFVFHPMYLETLQAMIDSKKSSRLDYQKYHDRALKRAQRFAIILERLISPEGTFPVFGRSITYRLSAMQPLALMAWYGKLPEELTNGQVRAALTKVLHRMFDVQENFNDAGFLTIGFCGSQPDVADWYTNNGSVYMTSMMFMPLGLPASHPFWIDAPQPWTQVKAWGGQPFPKDHRWADDIQIRDRW
;
A
#
# COMPACT_ATOMS: atom_id res chain seq x y z
N MET A 1 -2.06 -75.15 27.26
CA MET A 1 -2.10 -73.67 27.50
C MET A 1 -1.72 -72.93 26.26
N THR A 2 -2.38 -73.08 25.11
CA THR A 2 -1.96 -72.49 23.82
C THR A 2 -3.11 -72.12 22.88
N LYS A 3 -4.33 -71.86 23.40
CA LYS A 3 -5.47 -71.45 22.56
C LYS A 3 -6.19 -70.13 23.01
N LYS A 4 -5.66 -69.42 24.02
CA LYS A 4 -6.24 -68.13 24.46
C LYS A 4 -5.43 -66.90 24.06
N LEU A 5 -4.31 -67.03 23.38
CA LEU A 5 -3.43 -65.91 22.99
C LEU A 5 -3.63 -65.42 21.54
N PHE A 6 -4.43 -66.14 20.74
CA PHE A 6 -4.62 -65.85 19.33
C PHE A 6 -5.89 -65.00 19.04
N LEU A 7 -6.76 -64.78 20.02
CA LEU A 7 -7.99 -63.98 19.85
C LEU A 7 -7.84 -62.51 20.28
N LEU A 8 -6.76 -62.16 20.98
CA LEU A 8 -6.54 -60.77 21.41
C LEU A 8 -5.79 -59.93 20.39
N THR A 9 -5.07 -60.55 19.46
CA THR A 9 -4.30 -59.81 18.42
C THR A 9 -5.10 -59.47 17.17
N VAL A 10 -6.26 -60.11 16.94
CA VAL A 10 -7.13 -59.81 15.79
C VAL A 10 -8.11 -58.70 16.08
N ALA A 11 -8.43 -58.44 17.36
CA ALA A 11 -9.34 -57.32 17.75
C ALA A 11 -8.66 -55.97 17.74
N LEU A 12 -7.31 -55.87 17.82
CA LEU A 12 -6.59 -54.59 17.80
C LEU A 12 -6.22 -54.07 16.39
N ALA A 13 -6.29 -54.98 15.38
CA ALA A 13 -5.99 -54.61 14.00
C ALA A 13 -7.20 -54.07 13.21
N LEU A 14 -8.42 -54.13 13.78
CA LEU A 14 -9.65 -53.65 13.13
C LEU A 14 -10.09 -52.26 13.60
N LEU A 15 -9.40 -51.66 14.55
CA LEU A 15 -9.73 -50.31 15.07
C LEU A 15 -8.86 -49.17 14.54
N MET A 16 -7.84 -49.46 13.70
CA MET A 16 -6.96 -48.43 13.17
C MET A 16 -7.37 -47.76 11.84
N PRO A 17 -8.35 -48.21 11.04
CA PRO A 17 -8.67 -47.46 9.82
C PRO A 17 -9.77 -46.39 9.99
N LEU A 18 -10.39 -46.24 11.18
CA LEU A 18 -11.48 -45.25 11.35
C LEU A 18 -11.05 -43.87 11.84
N GLN A 19 -9.82 -43.67 12.27
CA GLN A 19 -9.30 -42.36 12.67
C GLN A 19 -8.51 -41.64 11.57
N ALA A 20 -8.18 -42.30 10.47
CA ALA A 20 -7.48 -41.69 9.33
C ALA A 20 -8.42 -41.01 8.29
N ALA A 21 -9.73 -41.18 8.42
CA ALA A 21 -10.72 -40.78 7.42
C ALA A 21 -11.49 -39.47 7.73
N LYS A 22 -11.07 -38.68 8.69
CA LYS A 22 -11.68 -37.36 8.97
C LYS A 22 -10.67 -36.23 9.18
N LYS A 23 -9.65 -36.11 8.36
CA LYS A 23 -9.19 -34.79 7.94
C LYS A 23 -10.04 -34.46 6.70
N ALA A 24 -11.20 -33.86 6.91
CA ALA A 24 -11.84 -33.11 5.86
C ALA A 24 -10.74 -32.25 5.25
N LYS A 25 -10.47 -32.36 3.92
CA LYS A 25 -9.66 -31.40 3.20
C LYS A 25 -10.28 -30.06 3.50
N GLN A 26 -9.67 -29.29 4.39
CA GLN A 26 -9.98 -27.89 4.54
C GLN A 26 -9.76 -27.34 3.13
N ALA A 27 -10.79 -26.77 2.51
CA ALA A 27 -10.66 -26.18 1.18
C ALA A 27 -9.46 -25.24 1.24
N GLU A 28 -8.53 -25.41 0.31
CA GLU A 28 -7.31 -24.60 0.27
C GLU A 28 -7.75 -23.16 0.04
N GLN A 29 -7.34 -22.25 0.90
CA GLN A 29 -7.70 -20.84 0.85
C GLN A 29 -7.23 -20.26 -0.48
N THR A 30 -8.11 -19.56 -1.19
CA THR A 30 -7.73 -18.88 -2.45
C THR A 30 -6.81 -17.68 -2.18
N ASP A 31 -6.04 -17.28 -3.19
CA ASP A 31 -5.18 -16.08 -3.10
C ASP A 31 -5.99 -14.87 -2.59
N ARG A 32 -7.18 -14.63 -3.15
CA ARG A 32 -8.03 -13.50 -2.73
C ARG A 32 -8.46 -13.58 -1.28
N GLU A 33 -8.91 -14.74 -0.82
CA GLU A 33 -9.29 -14.93 0.59
C GLU A 33 -8.12 -14.69 1.54
N TYR A 34 -6.91 -15.12 1.16
CA TYR A 34 -5.70 -14.84 1.93
C TYR A 34 -5.41 -13.34 2.00
N TRP A 35 -5.44 -12.64 0.85
CA TRP A 35 -5.23 -11.20 0.79
C TRP A 35 -6.27 -10.44 1.61
N CYS A 36 -7.55 -10.77 1.48
CA CYS A 36 -8.62 -10.16 2.25
C CYS A 36 -8.44 -10.38 3.75
N SER A 37 -8.13 -11.62 4.18
CA SER A 37 -7.94 -11.94 5.60
C SER A 37 -6.78 -11.17 6.20
N LEU A 38 -5.68 -11.02 5.47
CA LEU A 38 -4.51 -10.26 5.93
C LEU A 38 -4.78 -8.75 5.96
N ALA A 39 -5.41 -8.20 4.92
CA ALA A 39 -5.79 -6.79 4.88
C ALA A 39 -6.78 -6.45 6.02
N TYR A 40 -7.77 -7.30 6.26
CA TYR A 40 -8.71 -7.13 7.36
C TYR A 40 -8.02 -7.23 8.73
N LYS A 41 -7.15 -8.23 8.93
CA LYS A 41 -6.36 -8.38 10.17
C LYS A 41 -5.52 -7.13 10.47
N MET A 42 -4.96 -6.53 9.43
CA MET A 42 -4.14 -5.32 9.54
C MET A 42 -4.98 -4.06 9.82
N ALA A 43 -6.14 -3.95 9.18
CA ALA A 43 -6.98 -2.76 9.24
C ALA A 43 -7.85 -2.70 10.50
N ARG A 44 -8.38 -3.83 10.94
CA ARG A 44 -9.36 -3.89 12.02
C ARG A 44 -8.93 -3.18 13.31
N PRO A 45 -7.76 -3.48 13.92
CA PRO A 45 -7.40 -2.86 15.20
C PRO A 45 -7.23 -1.34 15.09
N VAL A 46 -6.83 -0.84 13.93
CA VAL A 46 -6.68 0.60 13.69
C VAL A 46 -8.06 1.26 13.54
N LEU A 47 -8.86 0.75 12.62
CA LEU A 47 -10.13 1.41 12.26
C LEU A 47 -11.19 1.25 13.35
N GLU A 48 -11.29 0.07 13.98
CA GLU A 48 -12.22 -0.15 15.09
C GLU A 48 -11.94 0.79 16.27
N ASN A 49 -10.67 0.93 16.66
CA ASN A 49 -10.29 1.83 17.75
C ASN A 49 -10.50 3.30 17.36
N MET A 50 -10.05 3.70 16.17
CA MET A 50 -10.15 5.10 15.76
C MET A 50 -11.60 5.55 15.52
N ALA A 51 -12.47 4.63 15.07
CA ALA A 51 -13.91 4.91 14.96
C ALA A 51 -14.56 5.21 16.32
N LYS A 52 -14.02 4.63 17.40
CA LYS A 52 -14.47 4.83 18.79
C LYS A 52 -13.79 6.01 19.51
N GLY A 53 -12.81 6.66 18.88
CA GLY A 53 -11.96 7.68 19.52
C GLY A 53 -10.99 7.08 20.55
N GLU A 54 -10.53 5.86 20.34
CA GLU A 54 -9.70 5.09 21.28
C GLU A 54 -8.35 4.63 20.70
N LEU A 55 -7.98 5.05 19.47
CA LEU A 55 -6.72 4.61 18.87
C LEU A 55 -5.52 5.07 19.69
N GLN A 56 -5.47 6.34 20.07
CA GLN A 56 -4.36 6.88 20.87
C GLN A 56 -4.26 6.25 22.26
N LYS A 57 -5.38 5.78 22.81
CA LYS A 57 -5.44 5.09 24.09
C LYS A 57 -4.95 3.64 24.01
N ASN A 58 -5.33 2.92 22.94
CA ASN A 58 -5.20 1.47 22.87
C ASN A 58 -4.01 1.02 21.99
N MET A 59 -3.53 1.86 21.07
CA MET A 59 -2.38 1.52 20.24
C MET A 59 -1.10 1.53 21.05
N LYS A 60 -0.47 0.36 21.21
CA LYS A 60 0.87 0.23 21.75
C LYS A 60 1.88 0.72 20.72
N THR A 61 2.40 1.91 20.93
CA THR A 61 3.37 2.55 20.02
C THR A 61 4.77 1.96 20.20
N GLU A 62 5.48 1.78 19.09
CA GLU A 62 6.85 1.32 19.01
C GLU A 62 7.66 2.30 18.16
N PHE A 63 8.89 2.59 18.53
CA PHE A 63 9.77 3.53 17.85
C PHE A 63 11.12 2.89 17.59
N SER A 64 11.79 3.30 16.50
CA SER A 64 13.19 2.93 16.24
C SER A 64 14.05 3.19 17.47
N PRO A 65 15.04 2.33 17.76
CA PRO A 65 16.02 2.58 18.83
C PRO A 65 16.76 3.93 18.69
N SER A 66 16.86 4.43 17.46
CA SER A 66 17.50 5.72 17.14
C SER A 66 16.50 6.83 16.80
N PHE A 67 15.22 6.70 17.20
CA PHE A 67 14.17 7.66 16.87
C PHE A 67 14.53 9.08 17.29
N ASP A 68 14.32 10.04 16.39
CA ASP A 68 14.65 11.45 16.64
C ASP A 68 13.70 12.14 17.63
N ASN A 69 13.89 13.44 17.85
CA ASN A 69 13.12 14.22 18.82
C ASN A 69 11.79 14.79 18.28
N ARG A 70 11.29 14.31 17.12
CA ARG A 70 9.99 14.76 16.62
C ARG A 70 8.84 14.38 17.55
N ASP A 71 7.72 15.06 17.42
CA ASP A 71 6.49 14.73 18.16
C ASP A 71 6.10 13.26 17.93
N ARG A 72 6.06 12.47 18.99
CA ARG A 72 5.74 11.04 18.92
C ARG A 72 4.29 10.77 18.48
N SER A 73 3.40 11.75 18.61
CA SER A 73 2.00 11.61 18.16
C SER A 73 1.85 11.48 16.61
N VAL A 74 2.92 11.71 15.85
CA VAL A 74 2.96 11.43 14.40
C VAL A 74 2.62 9.99 14.09
N VAL A 75 2.90 9.04 15.00
CA VAL A 75 2.63 7.60 14.81
C VAL A 75 1.16 7.32 14.46
N TYR A 76 0.22 8.04 15.04
CA TYR A 76 -1.21 7.80 14.78
C TYR A 76 -1.64 8.28 13.39
N MET A 77 -1.10 9.41 12.94
CA MET A 77 -1.34 9.92 11.59
C MET A 77 -0.68 9.04 10.53
N GLU A 78 0.55 8.56 10.79
CA GLU A 78 1.24 7.57 9.95
C GLU A 78 0.41 6.28 9.84
N THR A 79 -0.03 5.74 10.98
CA THR A 79 -0.82 4.51 11.03
C THR A 79 -2.07 4.63 10.19
N PHE A 80 -2.89 5.64 10.44
CA PHE A 80 -4.18 5.80 9.79
C PHE A 80 -4.03 6.18 8.31
N GLY A 81 -3.22 7.20 7.99
CA GLY A 81 -3.05 7.67 6.61
C GLY A 81 -2.50 6.60 5.68
N ARG A 82 -1.42 5.92 6.10
CA ARG A 82 -0.78 4.89 5.29
C ARG A 82 -1.65 3.66 5.11
N LEU A 83 -2.30 3.19 6.20
CA LEU A 83 -3.26 2.08 6.10
C LEU A 83 -4.37 2.41 5.11
N MET A 84 -5.01 3.57 5.28
CA MET A 84 -6.15 3.95 4.45
C MET A 84 -5.79 4.04 2.97
N THR A 85 -4.62 4.60 2.65
CA THR A 85 -4.15 4.66 1.27
C THR A 85 -4.06 3.27 0.62
N GLY A 86 -3.59 2.27 1.36
CA GLY A 86 -3.44 0.90 0.83
C GLY A 86 -4.76 0.17 0.62
N ILE A 87 -5.71 0.32 1.56
CA ILE A 87 -7.00 -0.43 1.51
C ILE A 87 -8.14 0.35 0.85
N ALA A 88 -7.99 1.66 0.61
CA ALA A 88 -9.03 2.50 0.02
C ALA A 88 -9.64 1.90 -1.26
N PRO A 89 -8.86 1.36 -2.22
CA PRO A 89 -9.43 0.72 -3.40
C PRO A 89 -10.39 -0.42 -3.07
N TRP A 90 -10.08 -1.24 -2.08
CA TRP A 90 -10.95 -2.34 -1.65
C TRP A 90 -12.30 -1.85 -1.16
N LEU A 91 -12.31 -0.73 -0.43
CA LEU A 91 -13.53 -0.13 0.13
C LEU A 91 -14.45 0.51 -0.93
N THR A 92 -14.02 0.63 -2.18
CA THR A 92 -14.87 1.14 -3.28
C THR A 92 -15.83 0.11 -3.84
N LEU A 93 -15.58 -1.19 -3.60
CA LEU A 93 -16.43 -2.25 -4.13
C LEU A 93 -17.82 -2.20 -3.47
N PRO A 94 -18.88 -2.52 -4.21
CA PRO A 94 -20.24 -2.53 -3.68
C PRO A 94 -20.42 -3.55 -2.56
N ASP A 95 -21.40 -3.33 -1.70
CA ASP A 95 -21.76 -4.28 -0.65
C ASP A 95 -22.35 -5.54 -1.26
N ASP A 96 -22.05 -6.67 -0.63
CA ASP A 96 -22.60 -7.98 -0.97
C ASP A 96 -22.67 -8.85 0.29
N GLU A 97 -23.39 -9.99 0.20
CA GLU A 97 -23.64 -10.88 1.32
C GLU A 97 -22.50 -11.88 1.59
N THR A 98 -21.38 -11.79 0.88
CA THR A 98 -20.21 -12.63 1.12
C THR A 98 -19.51 -12.23 2.43
N ALA A 99 -18.72 -13.13 3.01
CA ALA A 99 -17.92 -12.82 4.18
C ALA A 99 -16.95 -11.65 3.90
N GLU A 100 -16.37 -11.58 2.70
CA GLU A 100 -15.55 -10.46 2.24
C GLU A 100 -16.36 -9.16 2.18
N GLY A 101 -17.59 -9.20 1.61
CA GLY A 101 -18.46 -8.03 1.51
C GLY A 101 -18.82 -7.45 2.87
N GLN A 102 -19.12 -8.33 3.84
CA GLN A 102 -19.42 -7.92 5.21
C GLN A 102 -18.21 -7.29 5.90
N GLN A 103 -17.02 -7.89 5.78
CA GLN A 103 -15.76 -7.30 6.30
C GLN A 103 -15.49 -5.92 5.68
N ARG A 104 -15.64 -5.79 4.38
CA ARG A 104 -15.43 -4.53 3.66
C ARG A 104 -16.40 -3.44 4.09
N LYS A 105 -17.69 -3.78 4.27
CA LYS A 105 -18.71 -2.87 4.78
C LYS A 105 -18.36 -2.37 6.17
N GLU A 106 -18.02 -3.28 7.08
CA GLU A 106 -17.61 -2.96 8.45
C GLU A 106 -16.39 -2.01 8.46
N LEU A 107 -15.34 -2.33 7.69
CA LEU A 107 -14.16 -1.47 7.58
C LEU A 107 -14.50 -0.09 7.02
N ARG A 108 -15.42 0.02 6.06
CA ARG A 108 -15.84 1.30 5.48
C ARG A 108 -16.61 2.15 6.48
N GLU A 109 -17.51 1.54 7.25
CA GLU A 109 -18.24 2.23 8.33
C GLU A 109 -17.28 2.77 9.39
N TRP A 110 -16.33 1.96 9.85
CA TRP A 110 -15.28 2.42 10.78
C TRP A 110 -14.38 3.49 10.17
N ALA A 111 -13.99 3.34 8.90
CA ALA A 111 -13.18 4.33 8.22
C ALA A 111 -13.85 5.71 8.16
N LEU A 112 -15.14 5.78 7.83
CA LEU A 112 -15.89 7.05 7.80
C LEU A 112 -15.96 7.70 9.19
N ALA A 113 -16.18 6.94 10.24
CA ALA A 113 -16.13 7.43 11.61
C ALA A 113 -14.71 7.87 12.02
N ALA A 114 -13.68 7.09 11.63
CA ALA A 114 -12.29 7.41 11.88
C ALA A 114 -11.85 8.72 11.18
N TYR A 115 -12.26 8.93 9.93
CA TYR A 115 -11.99 10.19 9.22
C TYR A 115 -12.61 11.39 9.93
N LYS A 116 -13.81 11.24 10.49
CA LYS A 116 -14.43 12.30 11.28
C LYS A 116 -13.61 12.60 12.55
N ASN A 117 -13.24 11.56 13.31
CA ASN A 117 -12.44 11.70 14.52
C ASN A 117 -11.05 12.31 14.25
N ALA A 118 -10.45 12.02 13.09
CA ALA A 118 -9.14 12.52 12.69
C ALA A 118 -9.04 14.06 12.61
N VAL A 119 -10.14 14.74 12.35
CA VAL A 119 -10.20 16.20 12.16
C VAL A 119 -11.18 16.90 13.12
N ASP A 120 -11.81 16.16 14.04
CA ASP A 120 -12.65 16.73 15.08
C ASP A 120 -11.78 17.17 16.28
N PRO A 121 -11.62 18.47 16.55
CA PRO A 121 -10.78 18.95 17.65
C PRO A 121 -11.24 18.49 19.03
N ASP A 122 -12.51 18.06 19.17
CA ASP A 122 -13.06 17.54 20.42
C ASP A 122 -12.86 16.00 20.54
N SER A 123 -12.37 15.33 19.48
CA SER A 123 -12.09 13.90 19.51
C SER A 123 -10.77 13.60 20.22
N PRO A 124 -10.71 12.54 21.08
CA PRO A 124 -9.46 12.06 21.63
C PRO A 124 -8.45 11.59 20.55
N ASP A 125 -8.95 11.21 19.36
CA ASP A 125 -8.15 10.77 18.22
C ASP A 125 -7.95 11.87 17.16
N TYR A 126 -8.16 13.17 17.53
CA TYR A 126 -7.74 14.26 16.69
C TYR A 126 -6.25 14.17 16.37
N LEU A 127 -5.91 14.19 15.09
CA LEU A 127 -4.53 13.97 14.66
C LEU A 127 -3.65 15.22 14.86
N CYS A 128 -2.35 15.01 14.84
CA CYS A 128 -1.35 16.03 15.17
C CYS A 128 -1.05 17.00 14.00
N TRP A 129 -2.07 17.59 13.37
CA TRP A 129 -1.94 18.48 12.22
C TRP A 129 -0.92 19.61 12.43
N GLY A 130 0.14 19.63 11.62
CA GLY A 130 1.12 20.72 11.57
C GLY A 130 2.02 20.90 12.79
N ARG A 131 2.12 19.92 13.69
CA ARG A 131 3.04 19.95 14.85
C ARG A 131 4.47 19.49 14.47
N SER A 132 4.62 18.76 13.38
CA SER A 132 5.89 18.24 12.86
C SER A 132 5.91 18.37 11.34
N GLY A 133 7.10 18.49 10.73
CA GLY A 133 7.28 18.37 9.29
C GLY A 133 6.72 17.05 8.75
N GLN A 134 6.81 15.97 9.53
CA GLN A 134 6.26 14.66 9.19
C GLN A 134 4.76 14.69 8.87
N ASN A 135 4.00 15.60 9.44
CA ASN A 135 2.57 15.70 9.17
C ASN A 135 2.23 16.05 7.70
N LEU A 136 3.14 16.70 6.97
CA LEU A 136 2.98 16.91 5.53
C LEU A 136 2.99 15.57 4.78
N VAL A 137 3.86 14.65 5.19
CA VAL A 137 3.99 13.31 4.59
C VAL A 137 2.69 12.52 4.78
N ASP A 138 2.23 12.42 6.02
CA ASP A 138 1.12 11.51 6.33
C ASP A 138 -0.24 12.12 6.01
N ALA A 139 -0.36 13.44 5.95
CA ALA A 139 -1.49 14.12 5.35
C ALA A 139 -1.59 13.85 3.84
N ALA A 140 -0.46 13.71 3.13
CA ALA A 140 -0.48 13.34 1.72
C ALA A 140 -1.02 11.91 1.51
N PHE A 141 -0.68 10.97 2.39
CA PHE A 141 -1.29 9.64 2.34
C PHE A 141 -2.80 9.68 2.64
N LEU A 142 -3.25 10.52 3.60
CA LEU A 142 -4.69 10.73 3.78
C LEU A 142 -5.35 11.33 2.54
N ALA A 143 -4.72 12.30 1.89
CA ALA A 143 -5.21 12.87 0.64
C ALA A 143 -5.28 11.81 -0.47
N GLU A 144 -4.23 11.00 -0.62
CA GLU A 144 -4.17 9.91 -1.59
C GLU A 144 -5.25 8.85 -1.36
N SER A 145 -5.59 8.53 -0.10
CA SER A 145 -6.68 7.60 0.22
C SER A 145 -8.04 8.10 -0.27
N PHE A 146 -8.31 9.40 -0.14
CA PHE A 146 -9.51 10.02 -0.71
C PHE A 146 -9.50 10.04 -2.23
N LEU A 147 -8.35 10.31 -2.86
CA LEU A 147 -8.21 10.27 -4.32
C LEU A 147 -8.50 8.88 -4.87
N ARG A 148 -8.05 7.81 -4.19
CA ARG A 148 -8.26 6.40 -4.56
C ARG A 148 -9.69 5.92 -4.38
N ALA A 149 -10.44 6.50 -3.45
CA ALA A 149 -11.78 6.07 -3.08
C ALA A 149 -12.72 7.26 -2.90
N TRP A 150 -12.73 8.19 -3.86
CA TRP A 150 -13.48 9.43 -3.78
C TRP A 150 -14.94 9.24 -3.40
N ASP A 151 -15.66 8.38 -4.13
CA ASP A 151 -17.10 8.18 -3.93
C ASP A 151 -17.41 7.37 -2.65
N ALA A 152 -16.48 6.52 -2.20
CA ALA A 152 -16.68 5.70 -1.03
C ALA A 152 -16.24 6.37 0.29
N LEU A 153 -15.25 7.28 0.24
CA LEU A 153 -14.64 7.85 1.45
C LEU A 153 -14.77 9.37 1.57
N TRP A 154 -14.66 10.13 0.45
CA TRP A 154 -14.81 11.60 0.52
C TRP A 154 -16.26 12.03 0.41
N MET A 155 -16.99 11.53 -0.58
CA MET A 155 -18.36 11.98 -0.84
C MET A 155 -19.32 11.74 0.33
N PRO A 156 -19.26 10.63 1.08
CA PRO A 156 -20.16 10.38 2.21
C PRO A 156 -19.89 11.22 3.47
N LEU A 157 -18.73 11.89 3.56
CA LEU A 157 -18.43 12.75 4.71
C LEU A 157 -19.40 13.93 4.77
N ASP A 158 -19.79 14.31 5.97
CA ASP A 158 -20.58 15.52 6.19
C ASP A 158 -19.76 16.78 5.85
N GLU A 159 -20.46 17.89 5.58
CA GLU A 159 -19.82 19.13 5.14
C GLU A 159 -18.87 19.72 6.19
N VAL A 160 -19.20 19.58 7.47
CA VAL A 160 -18.33 20.06 8.56
C VAL A 160 -17.01 19.31 8.55
N THR A 161 -17.04 17.98 8.40
CA THR A 161 -15.86 17.14 8.30
C THR A 161 -15.02 17.49 7.08
N LYS A 162 -15.64 17.68 5.89
CA LYS A 162 -14.94 18.11 4.67
C LYS A 162 -14.24 19.47 4.85
N GLN A 163 -14.92 20.45 5.43
CA GLN A 163 -14.34 21.77 5.66
C GLN A 163 -13.19 21.73 6.68
N ARG A 164 -13.27 20.86 7.70
CA ARG A 164 -12.18 20.64 8.63
C ARG A 164 -10.95 20.05 7.89
N TYR A 165 -11.13 19.03 7.04
CA TYR A 165 -10.04 18.50 6.20
C TYR A 165 -9.43 19.58 5.30
N ILE A 166 -10.23 20.34 4.59
CA ILE A 166 -9.75 21.43 3.73
C ILE A 166 -8.89 22.41 4.52
N LYS A 167 -9.36 22.83 5.71
CA LYS A 167 -8.63 23.73 6.60
C LYS A 167 -7.30 23.12 7.07
N GLU A 168 -7.31 21.86 7.51
CA GLU A 168 -6.11 21.20 7.99
C GLU A 168 -5.09 20.99 6.85
N PHE A 169 -5.51 20.55 5.68
CA PHE A 169 -4.63 20.43 4.51
C PHE A 169 -4.01 21.78 4.12
N GLN A 170 -4.80 22.85 4.08
CA GLN A 170 -4.28 24.20 3.79
C GLN A 170 -3.33 24.70 4.87
N SER A 171 -3.53 24.30 6.13
CA SER A 171 -2.66 24.71 7.25
C SER A 171 -1.23 24.17 7.11
N LEU A 172 -1.05 23.06 6.37
CA LEU A 172 0.26 22.42 6.14
C LEU A 172 1.14 23.20 5.15
N ARG A 173 0.61 24.22 4.45
CA ARG A 173 1.40 25.10 3.58
C ARG A 173 2.53 25.85 4.31
N LYS A 174 2.43 25.95 5.64
CA LYS A 174 3.50 26.50 6.50
C LYS A 174 4.74 25.62 6.57
N ILE A 175 4.61 24.32 6.22
CA ILE A 175 5.72 23.38 6.17
C ILE A 175 6.40 23.52 4.81
N ASP A 176 7.70 23.90 4.84
CA ASP A 176 8.52 23.95 3.64
C ASP A 176 9.06 22.54 3.34
N PRO A 177 8.63 21.90 2.24
CA PRO A 177 9.07 20.57 1.93
C PRO A 177 10.54 20.55 1.54
N PRO A 178 11.37 19.62 2.06
CA PRO A 178 12.71 19.39 1.53
C PRO A 178 12.69 19.16 0.01
N TYR A 179 13.78 19.57 -0.66
CA TYR A 179 13.95 19.46 -2.10
C TYR A 179 14.22 18.01 -2.54
N SER A 180 13.18 17.16 -2.44
CA SER A 180 13.20 15.70 -2.61
C SER A 180 11.79 15.19 -2.97
N ASN A 181 11.53 13.88 -2.79
CA ASN A 181 10.21 13.28 -2.89
C ASN A 181 9.12 14.04 -2.11
N TRP A 182 9.49 14.85 -1.10
CA TRP A 182 8.55 15.64 -0.31
C TRP A 182 7.75 16.67 -1.12
N LEU A 183 8.24 17.09 -2.28
CA LEU A 183 7.45 17.92 -3.18
C LEU A 183 6.17 17.21 -3.64
N LEU A 184 6.21 15.86 -3.77
CA LEU A 184 5.01 15.07 -4.11
C LEU A 184 3.99 15.06 -2.97
N PHE A 185 4.41 15.01 -1.71
CA PHE A 185 3.46 15.12 -0.60
C PHE A 185 2.68 16.44 -0.64
N SER A 186 3.40 17.54 -0.84
CA SER A 186 2.76 18.84 -0.99
C SER A 186 1.80 18.87 -2.19
N SER A 187 2.22 18.36 -3.36
CA SER A 187 1.40 18.40 -4.57
C SER A 187 0.17 17.47 -4.50
N THR A 188 0.27 16.33 -3.85
CA THR A 188 -0.86 15.42 -3.65
C THR A 188 -1.96 16.07 -2.82
N ILE A 189 -1.60 16.77 -1.76
CA ILE A 189 -2.57 17.54 -0.94
C ILE A 189 -3.24 18.61 -1.79
N GLU A 190 -2.46 19.42 -2.53
CA GLU A 190 -2.99 20.49 -3.37
C GLU A 190 -3.87 19.96 -4.50
N SER A 191 -3.55 18.80 -5.07
CA SER A 191 -4.37 18.17 -6.12
C SER A 191 -5.71 17.64 -5.57
N LEU A 192 -5.73 17.13 -4.33
CA LEU A 192 -6.97 16.82 -3.63
C LEU A 192 -7.82 18.07 -3.43
N LEU A 193 -7.23 19.18 -2.94
CA LEU A 193 -7.94 20.44 -2.76
C LEU A 193 -8.53 20.94 -4.08
N ALA A 194 -7.79 20.83 -5.19
CA ALA A 194 -8.28 21.16 -6.52
C ALA A 194 -9.50 20.32 -6.93
N LYS A 195 -9.43 18.99 -6.72
CA LYS A 195 -10.54 18.06 -7.01
C LYS A 195 -11.75 18.32 -6.11
N ALA A 196 -11.53 18.69 -4.85
CA ALA A 196 -12.58 19.07 -3.90
C ALA A 196 -13.21 20.43 -4.20
N GLY A 197 -12.72 21.17 -5.20
CA GLY A 197 -13.21 22.51 -5.54
C GLY A 197 -12.78 23.60 -4.56
N ALA A 198 -11.85 23.28 -3.66
CA ALA A 198 -11.28 24.21 -2.70
C ALA A 198 -10.18 25.09 -3.32
N GLN A 199 -9.76 26.13 -2.59
CA GLN A 199 -8.61 26.92 -2.98
C GLN A 199 -7.34 26.07 -2.82
N PHE A 200 -6.59 25.92 -3.90
CA PHE A 200 -5.36 25.16 -3.97
C PHE A 200 -4.19 26.00 -4.50
N ASP A 201 -2.97 25.55 -4.27
CA ASP A 201 -1.73 26.19 -4.74
C ASP A 201 -1.22 25.47 -5.98
N GLU A 202 -1.56 26.00 -7.16
CA GLU A 202 -1.12 25.46 -8.46
C GLU A 202 0.41 25.45 -8.60
N TYR A 203 1.10 26.44 -8.01
CA TYR A 203 2.57 26.50 -8.10
C TYR A 203 3.23 25.30 -7.44
N ARG A 204 2.74 24.85 -6.29
CA ARG A 204 3.25 23.64 -5.61
C ARG A 204 3.07 22.39 -6.47
N VAL A 205 1.91 22.23 -7.12
CA VAL A 205 1.66 21.11 -8.03
C VAL A 205 2.61 21.17 -9.24
N ASN A 206 2.67 22.33 -9.91
CA ASN A 206 3.49 22.50 -11.12
C ASN A 206 4.98 22.37 -10.81
N MET A 207 5.44 22.85 -9.66
CA MET A 207 6.84 22.70 -9.25
C MET A 207 7.19 21.23 -9.02
N ALA A 208 6.36 20.48 -8.30
CA ALA A 208 6.57 19.06 -8.08
C ALA A 208 6.63 18.28 -9.40
N CYS A 209 5.66 18.51 -10.30
CA CYS A 209 5.64 17.85 -11.60
C CYS A 209 6.93 18.11 -12.41
N ARG A 210 7.38 19.36 -12.47
CA ARG A 210 8.63 19.71 -13.18
C ARG A 210 9.85 19.05 -12.56
N LYS A 211 9.94 19.01 -11.23
CA LYS A 211 11.09 18.44 -10.54
C LYS A 211 11.14 16.91 -10.65
N VAL A 212 10.00 16.24 -10.59
CA VAL A 212 9.92 14.80 -10.84
C VAL A 212 10.43 14.47 -12.27
N GLU A 213 10.07 15.29 -13.27
CA GLU A 213 10.59 15.11 -14.62
C GLU A 213 12.12 15.32 -14.72
N GLU A 214 12.65 16.33 -14.02
CA GLU A 214 14.09 16.59 -13.96
C GLU A 214 14.86 15.46 -13.25
N TRP A 215 14.24 14.81 -12.27
CA TRP A 215 14.86 13.76 -11.46
C TRP A 215 14.71 12.35 -12.05
N TYR A 216 14.06 12.21 -13.19
CA TYR A 216 13.99 10.93 -13.88
C TYR A 216 15.38 10.53 -14.43
N VAL A 217 15.86 9.35 -14.01
CA VAL A 217 17.20 8.86 -14.37
C VAL A 217 17.20 7.78 -15.44
N GLY A 218 16.03 7.31 -15.86
CA GLY A 218 15.85 6.27 -16.88
C GLY A 218 15.38 4.94 -16.30
N ASP A 219 14.91 4.04 -17.18
CA ASP A 219 14.42 2.71 -16.84
C ASP A 219 13.42 2.65 -15.68
N GLY A 220 12.55 3.65 -15.56
CA GLY A 220 11.53 3.74 -14.51
C GLY A 220 12.05 4.24 -13.15
N TRP A 221 13.33 4.58 -13.01
CA TRP A 221 13.88 5.08 -11.74
C TRP A 221 13.88 6.60 -11.67
N TYR A 222 13.66 7.11 -10.45
CA TYR A 222 13.77 8.53 -10.11
C TYR A 222 14.88 8.75 -9.08
N ALA A 223 15.62 9.84 -9.23
CA ALA A 223 16.46 10.35 -8.15
C ALA A 223 15.59 11.03 -7.10
N ASP A 224 16.00 10.96 -5.83
CA ASP A 224 15.30 11.62 -4.73
C ASP A 224 15.88 13.01 -4.48
N GLY A 225 15.52 13.95 -5.38
CA GLY A 225 16.15 15.26 -5.47
C GLY A 225 17.36 15.25 -6.42
N PRO A 226 18.37 16.12 -6.20
CA PRO A 226 19.53 16.22 -7.07
C PRO A 226 20.43 14.98 -7.09
N ASN A 227 20.35 14.13 -6.06
CA ASN A 227 21.22 12.99 -5.90
C ASN A 227 20.41 11.68 -6.02
N PHE A 228 20.92 10.74 -6.83
CA PHE A 228 20.34 9.41 -6.92
C PHE A 228 20.68 8.60 -5.67
N ALA A 229 19.65 7.98 -5.08
CA ALA A 229 19.77 6.96 -4.04
C ALA A 229 19.17 5.65 -4.54
N PHE A 230 19.92 4.56 -4.43
CA PHE A 230 19.43 3.24 -4.81
C PHE A 230 18.62 2.66 -3.64
N ASP A 231 17.32 2.98 -3.65
CA ASP A 231 16.34 2.55 -2.65
C ASP A 231 14.96 2.40 -3.30
N TYR A 232 13.94 2.03 -2.51
CA TYR A 232 12.58 1.83 -3.02
C TYR A 232 11.69 3.10 -3.02
N TYR A 233 12.26 4.32 -2.95
CA TYR A 233 11.42 5.53 -2.98
C TYR A 233 10.71 5.74 -4.32
N SER A 234 11.24 5.20 -5.42
CA SER A 234 10.49 5.11 -6.68
C SER A 234 9.19 4.32 -6.51
N SER A 235 9.19 3.26 -5.66
CA SER A 235 7.99 2.48 -5.30
C SER A 235 7.11 3.20 -4.29
N PHE A 236 7.72 3.73 -3.22
CA PHE A 236 6.98 4.22 -2.08
C PHE A 236 6.22 5.53 -2.36
N VAL A 237 6.79 6.39 -3.22
CA VAL A 237 6.31 7.75 -3.40
C VAL A 237 6.24 8.16 -4.88
N PHE A 238 7.34 8.04 -5.64
CA PHE A 238 7.41 8.69 -6.96
C PHE A 238 6.33 8.20 -7.92
N HIS A 239 6.27 6.91 -8.22
CA HIS A 239 5.30 6.39 -9.18
C HIS A 239 3.85 6.57 -8.73
N PRO A 240 3.44 6.15 -7.50
CA PRO A 240 2.03 6.23 -7.12
C PRO A 240 1.57 7.67 -6.98
N MET A 241 2.24 8.49 -6.16
CA MET A 241 1.77 9.85 -5.90
C MET A 241 1.84 10.76 -7.12
N TYR A 242 2.84 10.57 -8.00
CA TYR A 242 2.94 11.35 -9.22
C TYR A 242 1.78 11.07 -10.17
N LEU A 243 1.47 9.79 -10.41
CA LEU A 243 0.33 9.39 -11.23
C LEU A 243 -0.99 9.92 -10.66
N GLU A 244 -1.21 9.76 -9.37
CA GLU A 244 -2.47 10.15 -8.73
C GLU A 244 -2.62 11.66 -8.61
N THR A 245 -1.54 12.40 -8.36
CA THR A 245 -1.53 13.87 -8.43
C THR A 245 -1.94 14.36 -9.81
N LEU A 246 -1.33 13.80 -10.88
CA LEU A 246 -1.66 14.17 -12.25
C LEU A 246 -3.10 13.83 -12.62
N GLN A 247 -3.57 12.63 -12.25
CA GLN A 247 -4.95 12.22 -12.47
C GLN A 247 -5.95 13.13 -11.74
N ALA A 248 -5.67 13.48 -10.49
CA ALA A 248 -6.52 14.40 -9.72
C ALA A 248 -6.61 15.80 -10.37
N MET A 249 -5.50 16.30 -10.93
CA MET A 249 -5.50 17.57 -11.65
C MET A 249 -6.29 17.48 -12.97
N ILE A 250 -6.19 16.37 -13.69
CA ILE A 250 -7.02 16.11 -14.89
C ILE A 250 -8.50 16.10 -14.51
N ASP A 251 -8.87 15.35 -13.47
CA ASP A 251 -10.25 15.24 -12.98
C ASP A 251 -10.81 16.58 -12.51
N SER A 252 -9.98 17.43 -11.90
CA SER A 252 -10.39 18.74 -11.42
C SER A 252 -10.81 19.69 -12.53
N LYS A 253 -10.41 19.42 -13.78
CA LYS A 253 -10.67 20.25 -14.97
C LYS A 253 -10.22 21.71 -14.80
N LYS A 254 -9.27 21.96 -13.90
CA LYS A 254 -8.70 23.30 -13.71
C LYS A 254 -7.75 23.62 -14.86
N SER A 255 -7.86 24.82 -15.40
CA SER A 255 -6.90 25.32 -16.39
C SER A 255 -5.52 25.47 -15.77
N SER A 256 -4.51 25.02 -16.48
CA SER A 256 -3.11 25.09 -16.07
C SER A 256 -2.21 25.35 -17.28
N ARG A 257 -1.00 25.86 -17.01
CA ARG A 257 0.06 25.97 -18.02
C ARG A 257 0.73 24.63 -18.31
N LEU A 258 0.62 23.65 -17.40
CA LEU A 258 1.10 22.29 -17.65
C LEU A 258 0.01 21.47 -18.31
N ASP A 259 0.39 20.69 -19.32
CA ASP A 259 -0.45 19.64 -19.89
C ASP A 259 -0.35 18.39 -19.03
N TYR A 260 -1.19 18.34 -17.97
CA TYR A 260 -1.23 17.22 -17.03
C TYR A 260 -1.46 15.87 -17.72
N GLN A 261 -2.21 15.82 -18.83
CA GLN A 261 -2.43 14.59 -19.57
C GLN A 261 -1.14 14.07 -20.20
N LYS A 262 -0.37 14.94 -20.85
CA LYS A 262 0.95 14.58 -21.41
C LYS A 262 1.91 14.06 -20.35
N TYR A 263 1.93 14.71 -19.18
CA TYR A 263 2.76 14.28 -18.03
C TYR A 263 2.31 12.93 -17.50
N HIS A 264 1.00 12.72 -17.35
CA HIS A 264 0.41 11.47 -16.88
C HIS A 264 0.72 10.30 -17.82
N ASP A 265 0.55 10.47 -19.13
CA ASP A 265 0.83 9.42 -20.12
C ASP A 265 2.29 8.97 -20.08
N ARG A 266 3.19 9.90 -19.86
CA ARG A 266 4.62 9.63 -19.70
C ARG A 266 4.92 8.93 -18.38
N ALA A 267 4.38 9.43 -17.29
CA ALA A 267 4.53 8.82 -15.96
C ALA A 267 3.99 7.39 -15.93
N LEU A 268 2.87 7.13 -16.62
CA LEU A 268 2.30 5.79 -16.74
C LEU A 268 3.24 4.81 -17.44
N LYS A 269 3.84 5.20 -18.57
CA LYS A 269 4.84 4.36 -19.28
C LYS A 269 6.06 4.04 -18.40
N ARG A 270 6.54 5.03 -17.63
CA ARG A 270 7.64 4.82 -16.68
C ARG A 270 7.26 3.88 -15.55
N ALA A 271 6.05 4.00 -15.02
CA ALA A 271 5.52 3.09 -14.00
C ALA A 271 5.34 1.66 -14.54
N GLN A 272 4.89 1.50 -15.77
CA GLN A 272 4.83 0.21 -16.46
C GLN A 272 6.21 -0.41 -16.59
N ARG A 273 7.23 0.36 -17.04
CA ARG A 273 8.61 -0.12 -17.10
C ARG A 273 9.13 -0.53 -15.73
N PHE A 274 8.85 0.25 -14.70
CA PHE A 274 9.27 -0.05 -13.34
C PHE A 274 8.57 -1.30 -12.78
N ALA A 275 7.30 -1.53 -13.12
CA ALA A 275 6.57 -2.72 -12.75
C ALA A 275 7.20 -4.01 -13.32
N ILE A 276 7.73 -3.97 -14.56
CA ILE A 276 8.48 -5.07 -15.17
C ILE A 276 9.74 -5.39 -14.33
N ILE A 277 10.46 -4.35 -13.91
CA ILE A 277 11.66 -4.52 -13.07
C ILE A 277 11.29 -5.13 -11.71
N LEU A 278 10.24 -4.63 -11.07
CA LEU A 278 9.80 -5.14 -9.77
C LEU A 278 9.39 -6.62 -9.84
N GLU A 279 8.67 -7.03 -10.88
CA GLU A 279 8.31 -8.44 -11.06
C GLU A 279 9.57 -9.31 -11.20
N ARG A 280 10.58 -8.85 -11.95
CA ARG A 280 11.86 -9.53 -12.13
C ARG A 280 12.75 -9.55 -10.88
N LEU A 281 12.49 -8.68 -9.90
CA LEU A 281 13.20 -8.71 -8.61
C LEU A 281 12.63 -9.76 -7.64
N ILE A 282 11.44 -10.33 -7.90
CA ILE A 282 10.85 -11.36 -7.05
C ILE A 282 11.48 -12.71 -7.33
N SER A 283 12.21 -13.26 -6.36
CA SER A 283 12.83 -14.58 -6.47
C SER A 283 11.79 -15.71 -6.54
N PRO A 284 12.16 -16.93 -6.97
CA PRO A 284 11.24 -18.06 -6.97
C PRO A 284 10.65 -18.39 -5.59
N GLU A 285 11.35 -18.05 -4.51
CA GLU A 285 10.93 -18.25 -3.11
C GLU A 285 10.05 -17.13 -2.59
N GLY A 286 9.77 -16.07 -3.38
CA GLY A 286 8.99 -14.92 -2.98
C GLY A 286 9.76 -13.89 -2.15
N THR A 287 11.08 -13.87 -2.27
CA THR A 287 11.92 -12.81 -1.69
C THR A 287 12.25 -11.74 -2.73
N PHE A 288 12.65 -10.55 -2.28
CA PHE A 288 13.18 -9.49 -3.12
C PHE A 288 14.39 -8.85 -2.45
N PRO A 289 15.27 -8.16 -3.20
CA PRO A 289 16.49 -7.57 -2.64
C PRO A 289 16.20 -6.58 -1.53
N VAL A 290 16.91 -6.70 -0.42
CA VAL A 290 16.79 -5.82 0.76
C VAL A 290 17.91 -4.80 0.70
N PHE A 291 17.60 -3.58 0.23
CA PHE A 291 18.58 -2.50 0.10
C PHE A 291 17.93 -1.13 0.34
N GLY A 292 18.79 -0.16 0.64
CA GLY A 292 18.37 1.23 0.85
C GLY A 292 17.71 1.47 2.21
N ARG A 293 17.19 2.67 2.37
CA ARG A 293 16.47 3.12 3.57
C ARG A 293 15.01 2.69 3.54
N SER A 294 14.34 2.79 4.67
CA SER A 294 12.89 2.52 4.84
C SER A 294 12.49 1.09 4.46
N ILE A 295 13.39 0.12 4.62
CA ILE A 295 13.10 -1.29 4.29
C ILE A 295 11.95 -1.86 5.13
N THR A 296 11.71 -1.31 6.31
CA THR A 296 10.59 -1.66 7.20
C THR A 296 9.21 -1.32 6.60
N TYR A 297 9.15 -0.59 5.48
CA TYR A 297 7.90 -0.40 4.73
C TYR A 297 7.45 -1.65 3.96
N ARG A 298 8.27 -2.71 4.00
CA ARG A 298 7.91 -4.08 3.60
C ARG A 298 7.38 -4.15 2.16
N LEU A 299 6.13 -4.64 2.03
CA LEU A 299 5.47 -4.90 0.75
C LEU A 299 5.27 -3.67 -0.12
N SER A 300 5.37 -2.46 0.42
CA SER A 300 5.24 -1.26 -0.41
C SER A 300 6.35 -1.11 -1.45
N ALA A 301 7.46 -1.87 -1.31
CA ALA A 301 8.44 -2.03 -2.38
C ALA A 301 7.80 -2.52 -3.70
N MET A 302 6.73 -3.30 -3.62
CA MET A 302 5.99 -3.84 -4.77
C MET A 302 4.76 -2.99 -5.17
N GLN A 303 4.57 -1.83 -4.55
CA GLN A 303 3.41 -0.96 -4.77
C GLN A 303 3.17 -0.62 -6.26
N PRO A 304 4.15 -0.23 -7.09
CA PRO A 304 3.89 0.10 -8.49
C PRO A 304 3.42 -1.11 -9.32
N LEU A 305 3.87 -2.32 -9.01
CA LEU A 305 3.37 -3.54 -9.66
C LEU A 305 1.90 -3.80 -9.30
N ALA A 306 1.54 -3.65 -8.03
CA ALA A 306 0.16 -3.74 -7.55
C ALA A 306 -0.73 -2.62 -8.13
N LEU A 307 -0.21 -1.40 -8.24
CA LEU A 307 -0.88 -0.25 -8.83
C LEU A 307 -1.21 -0.49 -10.32
N MET A 308 -0.25 -0.99 -11.10
CA MET A 308 -0.48 -1.31 -12.52
C MET A 308 -1.53 -2.41 -12.68
N ALA A 309 -1.56 -3.41 -11.80
CA ALA A 309 -2.60 -4.43 -11.79
C ALA A 309 -3.98 -3.83 -11.49
N TRP A 310 -4.08 -3.00 -10.45
CA TRP A 310 -5.34 -2.35 -10.07
C TRP A 310 -5.87 -1.41 -11.17
N TYR A 311 -4.99 -0.64 -11.81
CA TYR A 311 -5.37 0.25 -12.92
C TYR A 311 -5.74 -0.50 -14.21
N GLY A 312 -5.53 -1.82 -14.29
CA GLY A 312 -5.66 -2.58 -15.53
C GLY A 312 -4.66 -2.13 -16.61
N LYS A 313 -3.46 -1.73 -16.17
CA LYS A 313 -2.38 -1.17 -17.00
C LYS A 313 -1.09 -1.98 -16.90
N LEU A 314 -1.20 -3.27 -16.59
CA LEU A 314 -0.03 -4.16 -16.64
C LEU A 314 0.59 -4.10 -18.04
N PRO A 315 1.94 -4.08 -18.15
CA PRO A 315 2.63 -4.25 -19.42
C PRO A 315 2.23 -5.55 -20.11
N GLU A 316 2.26 -5.59 -21.44
CA GLU A 316 1.84 -6.76 -22.24
C GLU A 316 2.56 -8.06 -21.85
N GLU A 317 3.82 -7.96 -21.43
CA GLU A 317 4.63 -9.11 -20.99
C GLU A 317 4.26 -9.65 -19.59
N LEU A 318 3.43 -8.97 -18.82
CA LEU A 318 3.00 -9.35 -17.48
C LEU A 318 1.53 -9.73 -17.45
N THR A 319 1.24 -11.03 -17.33
CA THR A 319 -0.15 -11.50 -17.22
C THR A 319 -0.69 -11.32 -15.79
N ASN A 320 -2.02 -11.18 -15.65
CA ASN A 320 -2.69 -11.08 -14.35
C ASN A 320 -2.33 -12.25 -13.42
N GLY A 321 -2.43 -13.49 -13.90
CA GLY A 321 -2.13 -14.69 -13.12
C GLY A 321 -0.66 -14.77 -12.70
N GLN A 322 0.27 -14.28 -13.52
CA GLN A 322 1.71 -14.21 -13.21
C GLN A 322 1.97 -13.19 -12.08
N VAL A 323 1.44 -11.97 -12.21
CA VAL A 323 1.62 -10.91 -11.21
C VAL A 323 0.97 -11.28 -9.89
N ARG A 324 -0.27 -11.82 -9.90
CA ARG A 324 -0.91 -12.30 -8.69
C ARG A 324 -0.08 -13.38 -7.99
N ALA A 325 0.37 -14.39 -8.71
CA ALA A 325 1.17 -15.48 -8.14
C ALA A 325 2.47 -14.97 -7.50
N ALA A 326 3.18 -14.05 -8.17
CA ALA A 326 4.40 -13.45 -7.65
C ALA A 326 4.13 -12.65 -6.37
N LEU A 327 3.15 -11.73 -6.38
CA LEU A 327 2.81 -10.90 -5.23
C LEU A 327 2.27 -11.74 -4.05
N THR A 328 1.44 -12.75 -4.31
CA THR A 328 0.94 -13.67 -3.28
C THR A 328 2.10 -14.42 -2.62
N LYS A 329 3.09 -14.85 -3.41
CA LYS A 329 4.26 -15.52 -2.86
C LYS A 329 5.08 -14.62 -1.94
N VAL A 330 5.21 -13.34 -2.28
CA VAL A 330 5.86 -12.34 -1.42
C VAL A 330 5.07 -12.13 -0.12
N LEU A 331 3.73 -12.04 -0.20
CA LEU A 331 2.85 -11.93 0.96
C LEU A 331 3.07 -13.09 1.93
N HIS A 332 2.99 -14.33 1.45
CA HIS A 332 3.23 -15.52 2.26
C HIS A 332 4.62 -15.51 2.87
N ARG A 333 5.66 -15.20 2.07
CA ARG A 333 7.04 -15.17 2.56
C ARG A 333 7.22 -14.20 3.72
N MET A 334 6.54 -13.06 3.70
CA MET A 334 6.69 -12.00 4.70
C MET A 334 5.75 -12.17 5.89
N PHE A 335 4.50 -12.60 5.69
CA PHE A 335 3.45 -12.57 6.72
C PHE A 335 3.10 -13.92 7.34
N ASP A 336 3.52 -15.04 6.77
CA ASP A 336 3.39 -16.36 7.44
C ASP A 336 4.42 -16.54 8.57
N VAL A 337 5.35 -15.59 8.72
CA VAL A 337 6.28 -15.50 9.84
C VAL A 337 5.58 -14.92 11.06
N GLN A 338 5.92 -15.41 12.24
CA GLN A 338 5.39 -14.88 13.51
C GLN A 338 5.94 -13.48 13.81
N GLU A 339 5.31 -12.80 14.77
CA GLU A 339 5.74 -11.51 15.29
C GLU A 339 5.62 -10.29 14.34
N ASN A 340 4.88 -10.44 13.23
CA ASN A 340 4.50 -9.28 12.41
C ASN A 340 3.48 -8.36 13.10
N PHE A 341 2.77 -8.88 14.10
CA PHE A 341 1.77 -8.16 14.88
C PHE A 341 2.06 -8.34 16.37
N ASN A 342 1.85 -7.29 17.14
CA ASN A 342 1.91 -7.35 18.60
C ASN A 342 0.63 -7.97 19.19
N ASP A 343 0.59 -8.18 20.52
CA ASP A 343 -0.54 -8.81 21.21
C ASP A 343 -1.86 -8.04 21.07
N ALA A 344 -1.82 -6.73 20.80
CA ALA A 344 -2.99 -5.90 20.53
C ALA A 344 -3.40 -5.88 19.05
N GLY A 345 -2.69 -6.61 18.18
CA GLY A 345 -2.99 -6.74 16.75
C GLY A 345 -2.40 -5.67 15.86
N PHE A 346 -1.65 -4.70 16.40
CA PHE A 346 -0.96 -3.69 15.58
C PHE A 346 0.36 -4.22 15.02
N LEU A 347 0.74 -3.70 13.85
CA LEU A 347 2.02 -4.05 13.23
C LEU A 347 3.21 -3.70 14.13
N THR A 348 4.21 -4.58 14.13
CA THR A 348 5.53 -4.36 14.77
C THR A 348 6.53 -3.76 13.78
N ILE A 349 7.56 -3.07 14.29
CA ILE A 349 8.66 -2.60 13.45
C ILE A 349 9.50 -3.80 12.98
N GLY A 350 9.77 -3.85 11.69
CA GLY A 350 10.65 -4.86 11.07
C GLY A 350 10.39 -5.01 9.58
N PHE A 351 11.26 -5.75 8.92
CA PHE A 351 11.10 -6.15 7.52
C PHE A 351 10.29 -7.44 7.40
N CYS A 352 10.65 -8.48 8.17
CA CYS A 352 9.97 -9.78 8.19
C CYS A 352 9.89 -10.26 9.64
N GLY A 353 8.76 -10.07 10.31
CA GLY A 353 8.62 -10.21 11.75
C GLY A 353 9.02 -8.94 12.51
N SER A 354 9.36 -9.06 13.80
CA SER A 354 9.81 -7.96 14.65
C SER A 354 11.35 -7.81 14.55
N GLN A 355 11.79 -6.69 14.01
CA GLN A 355 13.21 -6.39 13.75
C GLN A 355 13.46 -4.87 13.96
N PRO A 356 13.35 -4.34 15.20
CA PRO A 356 13.45 -2.89 15.44
C PRO A 356 14.80 -2.28 15.05
N ASP A 357 15.88 -3.06 15.09
CA ASP A 357 17.24 -2.58 14.79
C ASP A 357 17.49 -2.26 13.32
N VAL A 358 16.62 -2.75 12.39
CA VAL A 358 16.73 -2.39 10.96
C VAL A 358 15.95 -1.13 10.61
N ALA A 359 15.38 -0.46 11.60
CA ALA A 359 14.56 0.72 11.40
C ALA A 359 15.42 1.99 11.31
N ASP A 360 15.11 2.84 10.37
CA ASP A 360 15.71 4.18 10.30
C ASP A 360 15.27 5.04 11.49
N TRP A 361 16.05 6.08 11.78
CA TRP A 361 15.85 7.00 12.89
C TRP A 361 14.48 7.72 12.92
N TYR A 362 13.75 7.72 11.85
CA TYR A 362 12.41 8.32 11.74
C TYR A 362 11.27 7.30 11.84
N THR A 363 11.59 6.01 11.94
CA THR A 363 10.60 4.92 11.85
C THR A 363 9.90 4.67 13.17
N ASN A 364 8.59 4.50 13.11
CA ASN A 364 7.75 3.99 14.19
C ASN A 364 6.82 2.91 13.66
N ASN A 365 6.04 2.25 14.51
CA ASN A 365 5.15 1.19 14.03
C ASN A 365 3.95 1.70 13.23
N GLY A 366 3.67 3.00 13.20
CA GLY A 366 2.77 3.62 12.22
C GLY A 366 3.39 3.64 10.82
N SER A 367 4.71 3.86 10.74
CA SER A 367 5.43 3.91 9.46
C SER A 367 5.28 2.62 8.66
N VAL A 368 5.26 1.47 9.33
CA VAL A 368 5.22 0.16 8.67
C VAL A 368 3.86 -0.17 8.03
N TYR A 369 2.81 0.62 8.30
CA TYR A 369 1.53 0.50 7.61
C TYR A 369 1.61 0.84 6.11
N MET A 370 2.73 1.39 5.64
CA MET A 370 3.04 1.42 4.20
C MET A 370 2.87 0.06 3.52
N THR A 371 3.11 -1.04 4.25
CA THR A 371 2.93 -2.40 3.72
C THR A 371 1.54 -2.65 3.11
N SER A 372 0.51 -1.91 3.56
CA SER A 372 -0.85 -2.01 3.04
C SER A 372 -0.99 -1.60 1.57
N MET A 373 -0.04 -0.83 1.05
CA MET A 373 -0.08 -0.34 -0.34
C MET A 373 -0.10 -1.46 -1.39
N MET A 374 0.32 -2.67 -1.03
CA MET A 374 0.24 -3.81 -1.93
C MET A 374 -1.20 -4.34 -2.09
N PHE A 375 -2.13 -4.00 -1.19
CA PHE A 375 -3.51 -4.51 -1.26
C PHE A 375 -4.41 -3.81 -2.29
N MET A 376 -3.93 -2.85 -3.05
CA MET A 376 -4.72 -2.13 -4.07
C MET A 376 -5.49 -3.06 -5.03
N PRO A 377 -4.96 -4.21 -5.49
CA PRO A 377 -5.71 -5.14 -6.34
C PRO A 377 -6.99 -5.70 -5.71
N LEU A 378 -7.16 -5.64 -4.38
CA LEU A 378 -8.44 -5.98 -3.74
C LEU A 378 -9.59 -5.07 -4.20
N GLY A 379 -9.29 -3.87 -4.72
CA GLY A 379 -10.28 -3.01 -5.38
C GLY A 379 -10.81 -3.52 -6.70
N LEU A 380 -10.26 -4.61 -7.24
CA LEU A 380 -10.81 -5.30 -8.41
C LEU A 380 -11.88 -6.30 -7.96
N PRO A 381 -13.02 -6.41 -8.67
CA PRO A 381 -14.04 -7.42 -8.35
C PRO A 381 -13.46 -8.84 -8.29
N ALA A 382 -14.04 -9.73 -7.49
CA ALA A 382 -13.60 -11.12 -7.38
C ALA A 382 -13.64 -11.89 -8.72
N SER A 383 -14.49 -11.45 -9.66
CA SER A 383 -14.58 -12.00 -11.01
C SER A 383 -13.56 -11.43 -12.01
N HIS A 384 -12.73 -10.47 -11.58
CA HIS A 384 -11.73 -9.85 -12.46
C HIS A 384 -10.64 -10.86 -12.86
N PRO A 385 -10.11 -10.81 -14.10
CA PRO A 385 -9.02 -11.69 -14.56
C PRO A 385 -7.83 -11.79 -13.62
N PHE A 386 -7.48 -10.71 -12.92
CA PHE A 386 -6.43 -10.74 -11.89
C PHE A 386 -6.65 -11.84 -10.84
N TRP A 387 -7.91 -12.11 -10.46
CA TRP A 387 -8.26 -13.09 -9.43
C TRP A 387 -8.61 -14.47 -9.98
N ILE A 388 -9.22 -14.54 -11.17
CA ILE A 388 -9.75 -15.80 -11.72
C ILE A 388 -8.81 -16.51 -12.70
N ASP A 389 -7.87 -15.78 -13.33
CA ASP A 389 -6.90 -16.41 -14.23
C ASP A 389 -6.06 -17.44 -13.47
N ALA A 390 -5.71 -18.54 -14.13
CA ALA A 390 -4.83 -19.54 -13.54
C ALA A 390 -3.49 -18.90 -13.12
N PRO A 391 -2.93 -19.25 -11.95
CA PRO A 391 -1.62 -18.76 -11.54
C PRO A 391 -0.56 -19.20 -12.56
N GLN A 392 0.37 -18.29 -12.88
CA GLN A 392 1.45 -18.57 -13.84
C GLN A 392 2.80 -18.28 -13.19
N PRO A 393 3.85 -19.01 -13.60
CA PRO A 393 5.20 -18.73 -13.14
C PRO A 393 5.64 -17.34 -13.60
N TRP A 394 6.21 -16.55 -12.69
CA TRP A 394 6.79 -15.24 -13.00
C TRP A 394 8.21 -15.38 -13.53
N THR A 395 8.80 -14.28 -13.98
CA THR A 395 10.05 -14.28 -14.74
C THR A 395 11.18 -15.04 -14.05
N GLN A 396 11.40 -14.83 -12.75
CA GLN A 396 12.46 -15.55 -12.02
C GLN A 396 12.21 -17.06 -11.93
N VAL A 397 10.95 -17.47 -11.74
CA VAL A 397 10.61 -18.92 -11.73
C VAL A 397 10.91 -19.54 -13.09
N LYS A 398 10.54 -18.87 -14.18
CA LYS A 398 10.83 -19.32 -15.55
C LYS A 398 12.34 -19.40 -15.78
N ALA A 399 13.06 -18.33 -15.45
CA ALA A 399 14.50 -18.21 -15.68
C ALA A 399 15.32 -19.31 -14.97
N TRP A 400 15.10 -19.47 -13.68
CA TRP A 400 15.80 -20.47 -12.88
C TRP A 400 15.30 -21.89 -13.14
N GLY A 401 14.07 -22.03 -13.67
CA GLY A 401 13.52 -23.31 -14.13
C GLY A 401 13.92 -23.69 -15.57
N GLY A 402 14.77 -22.91 -16.24
CA GLY A 402 15.21 -23.17 -17.61
C GLY A 402 14.10 -22.99 -18.65
N GLN A 403 13.03 -22.26 -18.35
CA GLN A 403 11.91 -22.02 -19.25
C GLN A 403 12.11 -20.72 -20.05
N PRO A 404 11.53 -20.61 -21.25
CA PRO A 404 11.54 -19.36 -22.02
C PRO A 404 10.83 -18.22 -21.28
N PHE A 405 11.40 -17.01 -21.34
CA PHE A 405 10.81 -15.79 -20.81
C PHE A 405 11.20 -14.59 -21.70
N PRO A 406 10.46 -13.46 -21.70
CA PRO A 406 10.79 -12.29 -22.48
C PRO A 406 12.15 -11.71 -22.09
N LYS A 407 13.02 -11.46 -23.09
CA LYS A 407 14.31 -10.81 -22.87
C LYS A 407 14.08 -9.36 -22.48
N ASP A 408 14.75 -8.91 -21.43
CA ASP A 408 14.72 -7.52 -21.00
C ASP A 408 15.54 -6.61 -21.94
N HIS A 409 15.22 -5.34 -21.96
CA HIS A 409 15.90 -4.32 -22.78
C HIS A 409 15.91 -2.98 -22.06
N ARG A 410 16.89 -2.15 -22.39
CA ARG A 410 16.96 -0.77 -21.92
C ARG A 410 15.90 0.09 -22.61
N TRP A 411 15.20 0.90 -21.84
CA TRP A 411 14.29 1.92 -22.35
C TRP A 411 15.07 3.21 -22.63
N ALA A 412 15.66 3.29 -23.84
CA ALA A 412 16.52 4.41 -24.22
C ALA A 412 15.73 5.67 -24.64
N ASP A 413 14.52 5.48 -25.17
CA ASP A 413 13.74 6.56 -25.80
C ASP A 413 13.20 7.58 -24.80
N ASP A 414 13.10 7.20 -23.54
CA ASP A 414 12.51 8.01 -22.47
C ASP A 414 13.48 9.08 -21.93
N ILE A 415 14.78 8.95 -22.19
CA ILE A 415 15.81 9.92 -21.73
C ILE A 415 15.86 11.14 -22.66
N GLN A 416 15.41 11.02 -23.90
CA GLN A 416 15.49 12.08 -24.91
C GLN A 416 14.36 13.10 -24.84
N ILE A 417 13.31 12.84 -24.07
CA ILE A 417 12.17 13.74 -23.89
C ILE A 417 12.42 14.68 -22.68
N ARG A 418 13.58 15.28 -22.61
CA ARG A 418 13.75 16.51 -21.83
C ARG A 418 13.16 17.63 -22.68
N ASP A 419 11.91 17.98 -22.41
CA ASP A 419 11.38 19.22 -22.96
C ASP A 419 12.35 20.34 -22.58
N ARG A 420 13.04 20.91 -23.57
CA ARG A 420 13.79 22.12 -23.35
C ARG A 420 12.77 23.21 -23.06
N TRP A 421 12.86 23.75 -21.88
CA TRP A 421 12.05 24.86 -21.40
C TRP A 421 12.27 26.13 -22.25
#